data_38cd8e9ffd5a131f8cecd59793da7e64
#
_entry.id   38cd8e9ffd5a131f8cecd59793da7e64
#
_cell.length_a   1.000
_cell.length_b   1.000
_cell.length_c   1.000
_cell.angle_alpha   90.00
_cell.angle_beta   90.00
_cell.angle_gamma   90.00
#
_symmetry.space_group_name_H-M   'P 1'
#
loop_
_entity.id
_entity.type
_entity.pdbx_description
1 polymer ?
#
loop_
_entity_poly.entity_id
_entity_poly.type
_entity_poly.pdbx_seq_one_letter_code
_entity_poly.pdbx_strand_id
1 'polypeptide(L)'
;AAPQTCSGEKVFNPNISSTVPQACAAKRAPTYSERLDKLRIFADEAAEELPQVFYRELNGGIILSPITKAHPQSDPKKPLLVLGEYRNSPQMGRSIVLYGGSILRSYGNLPDEKLKAEVRHILRHEFTHHLESLSGTNDLEIDDAVKLNRYKASIHAE
;
A
#
# COMPACT_ATOMS: atom_id res chain seq x y z
N ALA A 1 44.01 -16.09 -55.10
CA ALA A 1 43.77 -14.83 -54.40
C ALA A 1 44.18 -14.97 -52.94
N ALA A 2 45.28 -14.31 -52.53
CA ALA A 2 45.75 -14.33 -51.15
C ALA A 2 44.97 -13.34 -50.29
N PRO A 3 44.63 -13.64 -49.05
CA PRO A 3 44.03 -12.64 -48.17
C PRO A 3 45.11 -11.69 -47.62
N GLN A 4 44.91 -10.43 -47.80
CA GLN A 4 45.76 -9.39 -47.24
C GLN A 4 45.50 -9.26 -45.73
N THR A 5 46.54 -9.49 -44.95
CA THR A 5 46.58 -9.21 -43.53
C THR A 5 46.76 -7.69 -43.33
N CYS A 6 45.72 -7.01 -42.83
CA CYS A 6 45.90 -5.65 -42.36
C CYS A 6 46.31 -5.68 -40.88
N SER A 7 47.61 -5.47 -40.66
CA SER A 7 48.15 -5.13 -39.35
C SER A 7 47.76 -3.68 -39.04
N GLY A 8 46.75 -3.50 -38.23
CA GLY A 8 46.38 -2.20 -37.69
C GLY A 8 46.94 -2.06 -36.28
N GLU A 9 48.04 -1.29 -36.15
CA GLU A 9 48.53 -0.86 -34.84
C GLU A 9 47.46 -0.03 -34.14
N LYS A 10 46.99 -0.49 -32.99
CA LYS A 10 46.15 0.28 -32.11
C LYS A 10 46.96 1.30 -31.37
N VAL A 11 46.90 2.53 -31.82
CA VAL A 11 47.42 3.66 -31.06
C VAL A 11 46.53 3.84 -29.83
N PHE A 12 47.09 3.59 -28.67
CA PHE A 12 46.42 3.80 -27.38
C PHE A 12 46.36 5.33 -27.13
N ASN A 13 45.17 5.90 -27.19
CA ASN A 13 44.92 7.29 -26.84
C ASN A 13 44.42 7.38 -25.40
N PRO A 14 45.22 7.88 -24.43
CA PRO A 14 44.88 7.86 -23.01
C PRO A 14 43.87 8.93 -22.60
N ASN A 15 43.27 9.64 -23.54
CA ASN A 15 42.42 10.78 -23.24
C ASN A 15 40.97 10.62 -23.72
N ILE A 16 40.48 9.37 -23.87
CA ILE A 16 39.07 9.12 -24.04
C ILE A 16 38.49 8.85 -22.64
N SER A 17 37.92 9.90 -22.06
CA SER A 17 36.99 9.76 -20.97
C SER A 17 35.97 8.72 -21.39
N SER A 18 36.04 7.51 -20.80
CA SER A 18 35.08 6.44 -21.02
C SER A 18 33.74 6.89 -20.43
N THR A 19 32.97 7.59 -21.26
CA THR A 19 31.53 7.64 -21.05
C THR A 19 31.03 6.23 -21.28
N VAL A 20 30.99 5.43 -20.21
CA VAL A 20 30.25 4.16 -20.20
C VAL A 20 28.83 4.55 -20.60
N PRO A 21 28.28 4.03 -21.70
CA PRO A 21 26.88 4.24 -21.97
C PRO A 21 26.15 3.68 -20.72
N GLN A 22 25.49 4.56 -19.97
CA GLN A 22 24.53 4.12 -18.97
C GLN A 22 23.56 3.26 -19.75
N ALA A 23 23.75 1.93 -19.64
CA ALA A 23 22.79 0.99 -20.11
C ALA A 23 21.44 1.47 -19.56
N CYS A 24 20.49 1.72 -20.46
CA CYS A 24 19.11 1.93 -20.10
C CYS A 24 18.76 0.78 -19.19
N ALA A 25 18.80 1.02 -17.87
CA ALA A 25 18.38 0.04 -16.90
C ALA A 25 16.90 -0.19 -17.23
N ALA A 26 16.62 -1.29 -17.89
CA ALA A 26 15.26 -1.73 -18.11
C ALA A 26 14.61 -1.69 -16.73
N LYS A 27 13.59 -0.83 -16.56
CA LYS A 27 12.92 -0.63 -15.28
C LYS A 27 12.31 -1.98 -14.92
N ARG A 28 13.02 -2.76 -14.09
CA ARG A 28 12.48 -4.02 -13.57
C ARG A 28 11.18 -3.73 -12.81
N ALA A 29 10.25 -4.67 -12.87
CA ALA A 29 9.05 -4.57 -12.07
C ALA A 29 9.42 -4.42 -10.58
N PRO A 30 8.75 -3.55 -9.82
CA PRO A 30 9.05 -3.35 -8.41
C PRO A 30 8.79 -4.63 -7.61
N THR A 31 9.68 -4.93 -6.68
CA THR A 31 9.51 -6.05 -5.75
C THR A 31 8.37 -5.79 -4.78
N TYR A 32 7.91 -6.84 -4.10
CA TYR A 32 6.87 -6.71 -3.07
C TYR A 32 7.28 -5.74 -1.95
N SER A 33 8.54 -5.81 -1.50
CA SER A 33 9.08 -4.90 -0.49
C SER A 33 9.04 -3.44 -0.96
N GLU A 34 9.49 -3.15 -2.18
CA GLU A 34 9.47 -1.80 -2.75
C GLU A 34 8.04 -1.25 -2.87
N ARG A 35 7.09 -2.13 -3.15
CA ARG A 35 5.66 -1.75 -3.20
C ARG A 35 5.11 -1.44 -1.81
N LEU A 36 5.52 -2.18 -0.78
CA LEU A 36 5.16 -1.88 0.61
C LEU A 36 5.79 -0.58 1.10
N ASP A 37 7.05 -0.32 0.74
CA ASP A 37 7.73 0.94 1.09
C ASP A 37 7.02 2.14 0.47
N LYS A 38 6.54 2.00 -0.76
CA LYS A 38 5.70 3.02 -1.41
C LYS A 38 4.39 3.25 -0.66
N LEU A 39 3.71 2.18 -0.24
CA LEU A 39 2.49 2.32 0.58
C LEU A 39 2.77 3.03 1.91
N ARG A 40 3.92 2.76 2.52
CA ARG A 40 4.33 3.45 3.75
C ARG A 40 4.44 4.95 3.54
N ILE A 41 5.12 5.36 2.47
CA ILE A 41 5.24 6.79 2.10
C ILE A 41 3.85 7.41 1.91
N PHE A 42 2.95 6.74 1.21
CA PHE A 42 1.60 7.24 0.99
C PHE A 42 0.77 7.33 2.27
N ALA A 43 0.94 6.36 3.19
CA ALA A 43 0.30 6.38 4.50
C ALA A 43 0.83 7.52 5.37
N ASP A 44 2.15 7.75 5.38
CA ASP A 44 2.78 8.82 6.14
C ASP A 44 2.31 10.20 5.61
N GLU A 45 2.30 10.41 4.31
CA GLU A 45 1.79 11.65 3.71
C GLU A 45 0.30 11.87 4.02
N ALA A 46 -0.52 10.82 3.96
CA ALA A 46 -1.94 10.91 4.31
C ALA A 46 -2.15 11.22 5.80
N ALA A 47 -1.28 10.68 6.66
CA ALA A 47 -1.30 10.94 8.10
C ALA A 47 -0.92 12.38 8.42
N GLU A 48 0.07 12.95 7.74
CA GLU A 48 0.50 14.34 7.92
C GLU A 48 -0.60 15.36 7.55
N GLU A 49 -1.54 15.01 6.68
CA GLU A 49 -2.68 15.84 6.31
C GLU A 49 -3.72 15.99 7.45
N LEU A 50 -3.69 15.10 8.45
CA LEU A 50 -4.70 15.07 9.50
C LEU A 50 -4.32 15.99 10.67
N PRO A 51 -5.31 16.70 11.28
CA PRO A 51 -5.07 17.53 12.45
C PRO A 51 -4.47 16.75 13.61
N GLN A 52 -3.51 17.33 14.32
CA GLN A 52 -2.85 16.70 15.46
C GLN A 52 -3.82 16.23 16.55
N VAL A 53 -4.94 16.91 16.71
CA VAL A 53 -5.98 16.53 17.68
C VAL A 53 -6.57 15.14 17.41
N PHE A 54 -6.53 14.64 16.17
CA PHE A 54 -7.02 13.30 15.81
C PHE A 54 -6.15 12.17 16.37
N TYR A 55 -4.88 12.46 16.68
CA TYR A 55 -3.94 11.50 17.24
C TYR A 55 -4.06 11.33 18.76
N ARG A 56 -4.94 12.10 19.38
CA ARG A 56 -5.20 12.00 20.82
C ARG A 56 -5.62 10.57 21.17
N GLU A 57 -4.95 10.00 22.16
CA GLU A 57 -5.17 8.63 22.66
C GLU A 57 -4.91 7.50 21.63
N LEU A 58 -4.35 7.79 20.46
CA LEU A 58 -3.91 6.79 19.50
C LEU A 58 -2.50 6.28 19.89
N ASN A 59 -2.41 5.58 21.03
CA ASN A 59 -1.15 5.22 21.67
C ASN A 59 -0.32 4.21 20.85
N GLY A 60 -0.97 3.32 20.12
CA GLY A 60 -0.33 2.35 19.24
C GLY A 60 0.02 2.89 17.85
N GLY A 61 -0.43 4.13 17.52
CA GLY A 61 -0.15 4.78 16.25
C GLY A 61 -0.75 4.08 15.03
N ILE A 62 -0.14 4.33 13.87
CA ILE A 62 -0.49 3.73 12.59
C ILE A 62 0.54 2.66 12.24
N ILE A 63 0.10 1.46 11.93
CA ILE A 63 0.93 0.30 11.63
C ILE A 63 0.64 -0.17 10.21
N LEU A 64 1.65 -0.29 9.36
CA LEU A 64 1.54 -0.95 8.06
C LEU A 64 1.99 -2.41 8.19
N SER A 65 1.05 -3.33 8.09
CA SER A 65 1.30 -4.77 8.10
C SER A 65 1.49 -5.29 6.67
N PRO A 66 2.48 -6.14 6.39
CA PRO A 66 2.72 -6.68 5.05
C PRO A 66 1.72 -7.77 4.65
N ILE A 67 0.90 -8.26 5.55
CA ILE A 67 0.01 -9.41 5.30
C ILE A 67 -1.22 -9.04 4.46
N THR A 68 -1.80 -10.07 3.83
CA THR A 68 -3.15 -10.02 3.25
C THR A 68 -4.11 -10.62 4.26
N LYS A 69 -5.11 -9.86 4.68
CA LYS A 69 -6.12 -10.29 5.64
C LYS A 69 -7.47 -10.45 4.96
N ALA A 70 -8.02 -11.66 4.99
CA ALA A 70 -9.39 -11.89 4.57
C ALA A 70 -10.37 -11.58 5.71
N HIS A 71 -11.53 -11.05 5.37
CA HIS A 71 -12.60 -10.89 6.34
C HIS A 71 -13.06 -12.29 6.82
N PRO A 72 -13.41 -12.49 8.13
CA PRO A 72 -13.85 -13.78 8.65
C PRO A 72 -15.04 -14.38 7.91
N GLN A 73 -15.87 -13.54 7.30
CA GLN A 73 -17.05 -13.93 6.52
C GLN A 73 -16.83 -13.86 5.01
N SER A 74 -15.56 -13.88 4.56
CA SER A 74 -15.18 -13.88 3.14
C SER A 74 -15.55 -15.23 2.49
N ASP A 75 -16.14 -15.18 1.31
CA ASP A 75 -16.42 -16.36 0.49
C ASP A 75 -15.25 -16.59 -0.50
N PRO A 76 -14.80 -17.84 -0.71
CA PRO A 76 -13.73 -18.15 -1.68
C PRO A 76 -14.03 -17.73 -3.11
N LYS A 77 -15.32 -17.71 -3.50
CA LYS A 77 -15.75 -17.31 -4.85
C LYS A 77 -15.66 -15.80 -5.08
N LYS A 78 -15.86 -15.02 -3.99
CA LYS A 78 -15.84 -13.56 -4.02
C LYS A 78 -15.09 -13.05 -2.79
N PRO A 79 -13.74 -13.07 -2.82
CA PRO A 79 -12.95 -12.71 -1.65
C PRO A 79 -13.22 -11.28 -1.16
N LEU A 80 -13.45 -11.15 0.15
CA LEU A 80 -13.56 -9.87 0.84
C LEU A 80 -12.29 -9.66 1.68
N LEU A 81 -11.48 -8.67 1.33
CA LEU A 81 -10.23 -8.36 2.02
C LEU A 81 -10.43 -7.20 3.00
N VAL A 82 -9.82 -7.32 4.17
CA VAL A 82 -9.71 -6.23 5.14
C VAL A 82 -8.53 -5.36 4.74
N LEU A 83 -8.77 -4.08 4.45
CA LEU A 83 -7.76 -3.11 4.00
C LEU A 83 -7.13 -2.36 5.17
N GLY A 84 -7.94 -2.01 6.16
CA GLY A 84 -7.53 -1.37 7.40
C GLY A 84 -8.35 -1.91 8.58
N GLU A 85 -7.93 -1.58 9.78
CA GLU A 85 -8.60 -1.99 11.01
C GLU A 85 -8.23 -1.03 12.14
N TYR A 86 -9.23 -0.39 12.73
CA TYR A 86 -9.06 0.28 14.00
C TYR A 86 -9.12 -0.74 15.14
N ARG A 87 -8.15 -0.70 16.03
CA ARG A 87 -8.06 -1.59 17.19
C ARG A 87 -8.05 -0.82 18.49
N ASN A 88 -8.81 -1.32 19.45
CA ASN A 88 -8.76 -0.87 20.83
C ASN A 88 -8.49 -2.08 21.73
N SER A 89 -7.28 -2.16 22.25
CA SER A 89 -6.81 -3.29 23.05
C SER A 89 -6.41 -2.81 24.45
N PRO A 90 -6.80 -3.53 25.51
CA PRO A 90 -6.38 -3.19 26.88
C PRO A 90 -4.87 -3.17 27.07
N GLN A 91 -4.11 -4.00 26.31
CA GLN A 91 -2.66 -4.13 26.43
C GLN A 91 -1.89 -3.11 25.60
N MET A 92 -2.36 -2.83 24.37
CA MET A 92 -1.65 -1.99 23.41
C MET A 92 -2.29 -0.61 23.19
N GLY A 93 -3.45 -0.37 23.80
CA GLY A 93 -4.22 0.84 23.58
C GLY A 93 -4.90 0.87 22.20
N ARG A 94 -5.08 2.07 21.68
CA ARG A 94 -5.73 2.32 20.40
C ARG A 94 -4.70 2.40 19.28
N SER A 95 -4.95 1.72 18.19
CA SER A 95 -4.08 1.70 17.00
C SER A 95 -4.88 1.55 15.71
N ILE A 96 -4.27 1.97 14.61
CA ILE A 96 -4.79 1.75 13.26
C ILE A 96 -3.81 0.83 12.54
N VAL A 97 -4.32 -0.26 11.95
CA VAL A 97 -3.52 -1.20 11.15
C VAL A 97 -3.97 -1.11 9.71
N LEU A 98 -3.03 -0.86 8.81
CA LEU A 98 -3.23 -0.95 7.35
C LEU A 98 -2.63 -2.26 6.86
N TYR A 99 -3.40 -3.05 6.13
CA TYR A 99 -2.95 -4.33 5.59
C TYR A 99 -2.39 -4.15 4.18
N GLY A 100 -1.08 -3.94 4.08
CA GLY A 100 -0.38 -3.68 2.82
C GLY A 100 -0.60 -4.75 1.77
N GLY A 101 -0.61 -6.03 2.15
CA GLY A 101 -0.91 -7.14 1.25
C GLY A 101 -2.32 -7.06 0.66
N SER A 102 -3.31 -6.76 1.49
CA SER A 102 -4.70 -6.55 1.05
C SER A 102 -4.84 -5.36 0.11
N ILE A 103 -4.19 -4.24 0.45
CA ILE A 103 -4.23 -3.01 -0.35
C ILE A 103 -3.58 -3.25 -1.72
N LEU A 104 -2.40 -3.89 -1.78
CA LEU A 104 -1.73 -4.19 -3.03
C LEU A 104 -2.50 -5.19 -3.89
N ARG A 105 -3.18 -6.15 -3.28
CA ARG A 105 -4.02 -7.11 -4.01
C ARG A 105 -5.25 -6.44 -4.61
N SER A 106 -5.86 -5.49 -3.90
CA SER A 106 -7.07 -4.80 -4.35
C SER A 106 -6.77 -3.64 -5.31
N TYR A 107 -5.73 -2.87 -5.05
CA TYR A 107 -5.45 -1.60 -5.72
C TYR A 107 -4.04 -1.50 -6.32
N GLY A 108 -3.21 -2.51 -6.18
CA GLY A 108 -1.80 -2.45 -6.58
C GLY A 108 -1.54 -2.23 -8.06
N ASN A 109 -2.53 -2.41 -8.94
CA ASN A 109 -2.45 -2.16 -10.37
C ASN A 109 -2.82 -0.71 -10.75
N LEU A 110 -3.30 0.09 -9.80
CA LEU A 110 -3.65 1.48 -10.04
C LEU A 110 -2.39 2.35 -10.22
N PRO A 111 -2.47 3.44 -10.98
CA PRO A 111 -1.45 4.48 -10.99
C PRO A 111 -1.22 5.05 -9.58
N ASP A 112 0.00 5.51 -9.30
CA ASP A 112 0.42 5.98 -7.97
C ASP A 112 -0.52 7.02 -7.36
N GLU A 113 -0.99 7.99 -8.14
CA GLU A 113 -1.94 9.01 -7.67
C GLU A 113 -3.28 8.41 -7.18
N LYS A 114 -3.78 7.41 -7.88
CA LYS A 114 -5.01 6.71 -7.49
C LYS A 114 -4.78 5.80 -6.30
N LEU A 115 -3.66 5.08 -6.27
CA LEU A 115 -3.29 4.24 -5.13
C LEU A 115 -3.12 5.08 -3.86
N LYS A 116 -2.47 6.23 -3.97
CA LYS A 116 -2.33 7.20 -2.88
C LYS A 116 -3.69 7.70 -2.38
N ALA A 117 -4.63 7.99 -3.28
CA ALA A 117 -5.99 8.39 -2.93
C ALA A 117 -6.74 7.29 -2.17
N GLU A 118 -6.57 6.01 -2.57
CA GLU A 118 -7.17 4.87 -1.86
C GLU A 118 -6.56 4.69 -0.46
N VAL A 119 -5.24 4.78 -0.32
CA VAL A 119 -4.57 4.71 0.99
C VAL A 119 -5.08 5.83 1.91
N ARG A 120 -5.21 7.06 1.40
CA ARG A 120 -5.79 8.19 2.13
C ARG A 120 -7.22 7.91 2.56
N HIS A 121 -8.04 7.34 1.68
CA HIS A 121 -9.44 6.99 1.97
C HIS A 121 -9.52 5.94 3.08
N ILE A 122 -8.74 4.87 2.99
CA ILE A 122 -8.69 3.80 4.00
C ILE A 122 -8.26 4.38 5.35
N LEU A 123 -7.19 5.17 5.39
CA LEU A 123 -6.69 5.76 6.63
C LEU A 123 -7.73 6.67 7.29
N ARG A 124 -8.40 7.51 6.53
CA ARG A 124 -9.46 8.38 7.04
C ARG A 124 -10.66 7.61 7.57
N HIS A 125 -11.01 6.49 6.94
CA HIS A 125 -12.05 5.59 7.43
C HIS A 125 -11.70 5.05 8.82
N GLU A 126 -10.49 4.54 9.01
CA GLU A 126 -10.04 4.03 10.32
C GLU A 126 -9.93 5.13 11.37
N PHE A 127 -9.52 6.35 11.00
CA PHE A 127 -9.55 7.50 11.91
C PHE A 127 -10.97 7.89 12.31
N THR A 128 -11.96 7.71 11.45
CA THR A 128 -13.36 7.95 11.81
C THR A 128 -13.80 6.98 12.91
N HIS A 129 -13.46 5.68 12.80
CA HIS A 129 -13.69 4.71 13.88
C HIS A 129 -13.01 5.14 15.19
N HIS A 130 -11.78 5.65 15.12
CA HIS A 130 -11.07 6.15 16.28
C HIS A 130 -11.81 7.32 16.95
N LEU A 131 -12.22 8.31 16.17
CA LEU A 131 -12.94 9.48 16.68
C LEU A 131 -14.32 9.13 17.25
N GLU A 132 -15.04 8.23 16.60
CA GLU A 132 -16.31 7.70 17.11
C GLU A 132 -16.13 6.94 18.42
N SER A 133 -15.09 6.12 18.53
CA SER A 133 -14.74 5.43 19.77
C SER A 133 -14.42 6.39 20.91
N LEU A 134 -13.81 7.56 20.62
CA LEU A 134 -13.55 8.59 21.61
C LEU A 134 -14.82 9.35 22.02
N SER A 135 -15.74 9.57 21.10
CA SER A 135 -17.00 10.30 21.34
C SER A 135 -18.13 9.41 21.89
N GLY A 136 -17.96 8.08 21.84
CA GLY A 136 -19.01 7.12 22.23
C GLY A 136 -20.11 6.94 21.18
N THR A 137 -19.88 7.34 19.93
CA THR A 137 -20.76 7.08 18.78
C THR A 137 -20.30 5.83 18.00
N ASN A 138 -21.17 5.29 17.16
CA ASN A 138 -20.90 4.08 16.38
C ASN A 138 -21.58 4.09 15.00
N ASP A 139 -21.77 5.26 14.43
CA ASP A 139 -22.51 5.43 13.17
C ASP A 139 -21.80 4.70 12.01
N LEU A 140 -20.47 4.73 11.98
CA LEU A 140 -19.68 4.04 10.97
C LEU A 140 -19.71 2.52 11.11
N GLU A 141 -19.76 1.99 12.34
CA GLU A 141 -19.94 0.55 12.58
C GLU A 141 -21.28 0.03 12.03
N ILE A 142 -22.32 0.85 12.14
CA ILE A 142 -23.64 0.54 11.58
C ILE A 142 -23.54 0.52 10.04
N ASP A 143 -22.86 1.48 9.44
CA ASP A 143 -22.68 1.59 7.98
C ASP A 143 -21.87 0.41 7.42
N ASP A 144 -20.84 -0.01 8.13
CA ASP A 144 -20.03 -1.18 7.77
C ASP A 144 -20.82 -2.49 7.90
N ALA A 145 -21.67 -2.61 8.90
CA ALA A 145 -22.57 -3.76 9.03
C ALA A 145 -23.57 -3.83 7.85
N VAL A 146 -24.09 -2.69 7.40
CA VAL A 146 -24.96 -2.62 6.22
C VAL A 146 -24.22 -3.04 4.95
N LYS A 147 -22.98 -2.57 4.75
CA LYS A 147 -22.13 -2.96 3.61
C LYS A 147 -21.85 -4.46 3.62
N LEU A 148 -21.54 -5.04 4.78
CA LEU A 148 -21.30 -6.46 4.93
C LEU A 148 -22.55 -7.29 4.61
N ASN A 149 -23.73 -6.86 5.03
CA ASN A 149 -24.99 -7.53 4.71
C ASN A 149 -25.29 -7.50 3.21
N ARG A 150 -25.03 -6.39 2.53
CA ARG A 150 -25.14 -6.29 1.06
C ARG A 150 -24.18 -7.25 0.35
N TYR A 151 -22.93 -7.33 0.82
CA TYR A 151 -21.96 -8.29 0.31
C TYR A 151 -22.45 -9.74 0.43
N LYS A 152 -22.96 -10.15 1.61
CA LYS A 152 -23.52 -11.48 1.82
C LYS A 152 -24.69 -11.77 0.88
N ALA A 153 -25.61 -10.83 0.73
CA ALA A 153 -26.73 -10.97 -0.20
C ALA A 153 -26.25 -11.16 -1.64
N SER A 154 -25.16 -10.51 -2.06
CA SER A 154 -24.58 -10.64 -3.41
C SER A 154 -23.96 -12.02 -3.68
N ILE A 155 -23.55 -12.76 -2.65
CA ILE A 155 -23.01 -14.12 -2.78
C ILE A 155 -24.15 -15.14 -2.97
N HIS A 156 -25.27 -14.94 -2.28
CA HIS A 156 -26.42 -15.86 -2.32
C HIS A 156 -27.32 -15.65 -3.55
N ALA A 157 -27.12 -14.58 -4.31
CA ALA A 157 -27.88 -14.25 -5.52
C ALA A 157 -27.32 -14.92 -6.79
N GLU A 158 -26.17 -15.59 -6.72
CA GLU A 158 -25.53 -16.37 -7.79
C GLU A 158 -25.69 -17.88 -7.53
#